data_f796f99369eb32c55f5b0ae732a20e28
#
_entry.id   f796f99369eb32c55f5b0ae732a20e28
#
_cell.length_a   1.000
_cell.length_b   1.000
_cell.length_c   1.000
_cell.angle_alpha   90.00
_cell.angle_beta   90.00
_cell.angle_gamma   90.00
#
_symmetry.space_group_name_H-M   'P 1'
#
loop_
_entity.id
_entity.type
_entity.pdbx_description
1 polymer ?
#
loop_
_entity_poly.entity_id
_entity_poly.type
_entity_poly.pdbx_seq_one_letter_code
_entity_poly.pdbx_strand_id
1 'polypeptide(L)'
;MSKKDNILGKITEFYLSSRQFNGFPVRNIANDLGLEESEVKSILASLIEEGKILLLFQDVHRNPYIKAFSEEPKEKQIEKLQSSDLQHVCAYPSCVHLSEVVDKSKYHDRPFTLRLALGEPQLSFESFDLSVLESYRNDPRYYYTSNDISGMIGVHDQYFESGEIPLSDQVLLQTFGFSYDSELNRAVAVFLRYLSDLSPQHQQIWNAKILQGDYKLHPDYFRPTILAEFPERVSIFDAFGEELHHINEMCKLIHRPPLFRNELRENKKPRGFGFLIRPTLKEYNDFVHLLDKAISENINREFFLNDVDFEYDEVRSDGKVVVHQFGTIQILDEWLKSTFIAEDRRPIEEMIATFKEIRQLRQRPAHAIDDNVFDQKYIKQQRELIIRAYSGVRVIRLIFENYPEVKGHKIPDVIKSGKIWTY
;
A
#
# COMPACT_ATOMS: atom_id res chain seq x y z
N MET A 1 29.73 -6.32 -41.68
CA MET A 1 28.97 -5.63 -40.61
C MET A 1 29.87 -4.55 -40.03
N SER A 2 29.43 -3.29 -40.01
CA SER A 2 30.26 -2.23 -39.47
C SER A 2 30.42 -2.39 -37.94
N LYS A 3 31.49 -1.79 -37.36
CA LYS A 3 31.66 -1.78 -35.87
C LYS A 3 30.42 -1.18 -35.18
N LYS A 4 29.81 -0.21 -35.80
CA LYS A 4 28.59 0.47 -35.33
C LYS A 4 27.38 -0.48 -35.30
N ASP A 5 27.15 -1.24 -36.37
CA ASP A 5 26.06 -2.23 -36.41
C ASP A 5 26.29 -3.34 -35.40
N ASN A 6 27.54 -3.74 -35.14
CA ASN A 6 27.86 -4.74 -34.14
C ASN A 6 27.53 -4.24 -32.73
N ILE A 7 27.87 -2.98 -32.40
CA ILE A 7 27.55 -2.39 -31.09
C ILE A 7 26.04 -2.27 -30.93
N LEU A 8 25.31 -1.75 -31.91
CA LEU A 8 23.85 -1.64 -31.87
C LEU A 8 23.20 -3.01 -31.70
N GLY A 9 23.69 -4.03 -32.43
CA GLY A 9 23.22 -5.40 -32.32
C GLY A 9 23.41 -5.96 -30.93
N LYS A 10 24.59 -5.79 -30.31
CA LYS A 10 24.86 -6.24 -28.94
C LYS A 10 23.97 -5.57 -27.89
N ILE A 11 23.78 -4.24 -27.99
CA ILE A 11 22.90 -3.50 -27.09
C ILE A 11 21.46 -4.01 -27.20
N THR A 12 20.99 -4.22 -28.46
CA THR A 12 19.62 -4.68 -28.72
C THR A 12 19.41 -6.13 -28.26
N GLU A 13 20.35 -7.02 -28.55
CA GLU A 13 20.29 -8.43 -28.15
C GLU A 13 20.31 -8.57 -26.63
N PHE A 14 21.20 -7.85 -25.93
CA PHE A 14 21.26 -7.87 -24.48
C PHE A 14 19.94 -7.38 -23.86
N TYR A 15 19.40 -6.26 -24.36
CA TYR A 15 18.14 -5.71 -23.89
C TYR A 15 17.00 -6.72 -24.02
N LEU A 16 16.84 -7.33 -25.20
CA LEU A 16 15.75 -8.27 -25.48
C LEU A 16 15.95 -9.65 -24.82
N SER A 17 17.19 -10.05 -24.52
CA SER A 17 17.50 -11.34 -23.88
C SER A 17 17.54 -11.24 -22.34
N SER A 18 17.74 -10.05 -21.80
CA SER A 18 17.74 -9.87 -20.35
C SER A 18 16.31 -10.04 -19.79
N ARG A 19 16.18 -10.80 -18.69
CA ARG A 19 14.88 -11.14 -18.09
C ARG A 19 13.97 -9.94 -17.85
N GLN A 20 14.55 -8.77 -17.55
CA GLN A 20 13.82 -7.56 -17.18
C GLN A 20 14.09 -6.38 -18.11
N PHE A 21 14.57 -6.61 -19.32
CA PHE A 21 14.86 -5.56 -20.31
C PHE A 21 15.82 -4.49 -19.75
N ASN A 22 16.92 -4.94 -19.17
CA ASN A 22 17.91 -4.06 -18.54
C ASN A 22 18.80 -3.36 -19.57
N GLY A 23 19.33 -2.18 -19.20
CA GLY A 23 20.30 -1.47 -20.02
C GLY A 23 21.63 -2.20 -20.12
N PHE A 24 22.26 -2.15 -21.29
CA PHE A 24 23.58 -2.73 -21.53
C PHE A 24 24.68 -1.88 -20.90
N PRO A 25 25.56 -2.44 -20.03
CA PRO A 25 26.65 -1.68 -19.43
C PRO A 25 27.69 -1.26 -20.48
N VAL A 26 27.82 0.04 -20.71
CA VAL A 26 28.70 0.58 -21.78
C VAL A 26 30.17 0.16 -21.61
N ARG A 27 30.66 0.05 -20.37
CA ARG A 27 32.01 -0.43 -20.07
C ARG A 27 32.36 -1.78 -20.69
N ASN A 28 31.37 -2.64 -20.95
CA ASN A 28 31.59 -3.95 -21.53
C ASN A 28 31.90 -3.87 -23.05
N ILE A 29 31.47 -2.79 -23.72
CA ILE A 29 31.69 -2.63 -25.17
C ILE A 29 33.20 -2.58 -25.51
N ALA A 30 33.94 -1.76 -24.76
CA ALA A 30 35.38 -1.63 -24.98
C ALA A 30 36.08 -2.96 -24.82
N ASN A 31 35.80 -3.69 -23.75
CA ASN A 31 36.39 -4.99 -23.43
C ASN A 31 36.00 -6.07 -24.44
N ASP A 32 34.72 -6.17 -24.79
CA ASP A 32 34.17 -7.22 -25.65
C ASP A 32 34.64 -7.11 -27.11
N LEU A 33 34.92 -5.87 -27.56
CA LEU A 33 35.28 -5.61 -28.97
C LEU A 33 36.75 -5.20 -29.14
N GLY A 34 37.52 -5.07 -28.05
CA GLY A 34 38.89 -4.63 -28.08
C GLY A 34 39.07 -3.22 -28.66
N LEU A 35 38.13 -2.30 -28.34
CA LEU A 35 38.10 -0.95 -28.84
C LEU A 35 38.64 0.04 -27.77
N GLU A 36 39.29 1.07 -28.23
CA GLU A 36 39.66 2.19 -27.38
C GLU A 36 38.40 2.98 -26.92
N GLU A 37 38.41 3.50 -25.70
CA GLU A 37 37.30 4.22 -25.13
C GLU A 37 36.82 5.41 -26.00
N SER A 38 37.75 6.12 -26.60
CA SER A 38 37.47 7.23 -27.51
C SER A 38 36.69 6.79 -28.76
N GLU A 39 37.01 5.63 -29.30
CA GLU A 39 36.31 5.03 -30.44
C GLU A 39 34.89 4.60 -30.04
N VAL A 40 34.75 3.98 -28.87
CA VAL A 40 33.44 3.61 -28.32
C VAL A 40 32.54 4.86 -28.12
N LYS A 41 33.07 5.92 -27.51
CA LYS A 41 32.34 7.19 -27.33
C LYS A 41 31.89 7.80 -28.64
N SER A 42 32.78 7.78 -29.67
CA SER A 42 32.46 8.28 -31.02
C SER A 42 31.29 7.50 -31.67
N ILE A 43 31.34 6.16 -31.58
CA ILE A 43 30.28 5.31 -32.16
C ILE A 43 28.95 5.50 -31.38
N LEU A 44 28.99 5.55 -30.07
CA LEU A 44 27.78 5.76 -29.29
C LEU A 44 27.15 7.14 -29.55
N ALA A 45 27.96 8.21 -29.68
CA ALA A 45 27.48 9.53 -30.06
C ALA A 45 26.75 9.51 -31.41
N SER A 46 27.34 8.83 -32.42
CA SER A 46 26.69 8.64 -33.73
C SER A 46 25.36 7.87 -33.63
N LEU A 47 25.26 6.85 -32.80
CA LEU A 47 24.02 6.09 -32.58
C LEU A 47 22.94 6.91 -31.87
N ILE A 48 23.33 7.80 -30.94
CA ILE A 48 22.43 8.75 -30.28
C ILE A 48 21.89 9.79 -31.29
N GLU A 49 22.77 10.37 -32.09
CA GLU A 49 22.40 11.32 -33.16
C GLU A 49 21.35 10.71 -34.11
N GLU A 50 21.57 9.46 -34.52
CA GLU A 50 20.64 8.70 -35.36
C GLU A 50 19.34 8.28 -34.64
N GLY A 51 19.27 8.48 -33.34
CA GLY A 51 18.11 8.10 -32.53
C GLY A 51 17.91 6.58 -32.40
N LYS A 52 19.00 5.79 -32.54
CA LYS A 52 18.96 4.32 -32.41
C LYS A 52 19.10 3.84 -30.98
N ILE A 53 19.84 4.61 -30.16
CA ILE A 53 20.02 4.31 -28.72
C ILE A 53 19.81 5.57 -27.87
N LEU A 54 19.66 5.34 -26.57
CA LEU A 54 19.76 6.36 -25.53
C LEU A 54 20.70 5.87 -24.42
N LEU A 55 21.32 6.79 -23.72
CA LEU A 55 22.19 6.51 -22.59
C LEU A 55 21.55 6.96 -21.28
N LEU A 56 21.69 6.17 -20.23
CA LEU A 56 21.38 6.54 -18.87
C LEU A 56 22.65 6.62 -18.05
N PHE A 57 22.80 7.74 -17.35
CA PHE A 57 23.90 8.05 -16.46
C PHE A 57 23.46 7.93 -15.01
N GLN A 58 24.37 7.56 -14.11
CA GLN A 58 24.07 7.39 -12.69
C GLN A 58 23.63 8.68 -11.98
N ASP A 59 24.04 9.84 -12.48
CA ASP A 59 23.59 11.15 -11.98
C ASP A 59 22.12 11.46 -12.26
N VAL A 60 21.56 10.83 -13.31
CA VAL A 60 20.13 10.95 -13.68
C VAL A 60 19.28 9.93 -12.95
N HIS A 61 19.79 8.72 -12.80
CA HIS A 61 19.09 7.63 -12.13
C HIS A 61 20.07 6.81 -11.30
N ARG A 62 19.80 6.63 -10.00
CA ARG A 62 20.68 5.87 -9.07
C ARG A 62 21.03 4.47 -9.55
N ASN A 63 20.12 3.85 -10.30
CA ASN A 63 20.33 2.56 -10.94
C ASN A 63 20.13 2.67 -12.46
N PRO A 64 21.20 2.89 -13.25
CA PRO A 64 21.11 3.07 -14.70
C PRO A 64 20.73 1.77 -15.45
N TYR A 65 20.67 0.62 -14.77
CA TYR A 65 20.14 -0.63 -15.34
C TYR A 65 18.61 -0.62 -15.49
N ILE A 66 17.93 0.34 -14.89
CA ILE A 66 16.47 0.54 -14.99
C ILE A 66 16.24 1.78 -15.83
N LYS A 67 15.45 1.66 -16.90
CA LYS A 67 15.14 2.76 -17.81
C LYS A 67 14.34 3.85 -17.08
N ALA A 68 14.80 5.11 -17.17
CA ALA A 68 14.12 6.26 -16.62
C ALA A 68 12.82 6.59 -17.37
N PHE A 69 11.89 7.31 -16.70
CA PHE A 69 10.63 7.75 -17.28
C PHE A 69 10.82 8.88 -18.32
N SER A 70 11.84 9.69 -18.15
CA SER A 70 12.17 10.78 -19.05
C SER A 70 13.54 10.54 -19.68
N GLU A 71 13.65 10.84 -20.96
CA GLU A 71 14.89 10.78 -21.71
C GLU A 71 15.55 12.17 -21.71
N GLU A 72 16.85 12.26 -21.47
CA GLU A 72 17.60 13.48 -21.66
C GLU A 72 17.70 13.82 -23.16
N PRO A 73 17.72 15.12 -23.53
CA PRO A 73 17.97 15.52 -24.91
C PRO A 73 19.28 14.92 -25.48
N LYS A 74 19.29 14.58 -26.77
CA LYS A 74 20.44 13.93 -27.43
C LYS A 74 21.74 14.68 -27.22
N GLU A 75 21.68 15.99 -27.36
CA GLU A 75 22.83 16.91 -27.21
C GLU A 75 23.44 16.78 -25.82
N LYS A 76 22.59 16.71 -24.81
CA LYS A 76 23.00 16.57 -23.41
C LYS A 76 23.57 15.19 -23.10
N GLN A 77 22.99 14.13 -23.68
CA GLN A 77 23.55 12.79 -23.58
C GLN A 77 24.95 12.71 -24.19
N ILE A 78 25.18 13.33 -25.36
CA ILE A 78 26.47 13.37 -26.05
C ILE A 78 27.49 14.17 -25.23
N GLU A 79 27.12 15.33 -24.69
CA GLU A 79 27.97 16.15 -23.83
C GLU A 79 28.45 15.37 -22.60
N LYS A 80 27.51 14.71 -21.92
CA LYS A 80 27.81 13.85 -20.77
C LYS A 80 28.70 12.67 -21.16
N LEU A 81 28.43 12.02 -22.28
CA LEU A 81 29.23 10.90 -22.76
C LEU A 81 30.71 11.27 -22.96
N GLN A 82 31.01 12.49 -23.43
CA GLN A 82 32.38 12.95 -23.63
C GLN A 82 33.12 13.17 -22.33
N SER A 83 32.43 13.66 -21.28
CA SER A 83 33.01 14.03 -19.99
C SER A 83 32.96 12.92 -18.93
N SER A 84 32.10 11.92 -19.10
CA SER A 84 31.86 10.89 -18.08
C SER A 84 32.79 9.69 -18.23
N ASP A 85 33.07 9.04 -17.09
CA ASP A 85 33.56 7.66 -17.03
C ASP A 85 32.42 6.70 -17.47
N LEU A 86 32.75 5.74 -18.30
CA LEU A 86 31.78 4.75 -18.84
C LEU A 86 31.35 3.68 -17.81
N GLN A 87 31.93 3.69 -16.60
CA GLN A 87 31.68 2.64 -15.59
C GLN A 87 30.22 2.54 -15.15
N HIS A 88 29.52 3.67 -15.07
CA HIS A 88 28.17 3.77 -14.55
C HIS A 88 27.18 4.29 -15.61
N VAL A 89 27.43 3.91 -16.87
CA VAL A 89 26.56 4.28 -17.99
C VAL A 89 25.96 3.02 -18.59
N CYS A 90 24.65 3.05 -18.85
CA CYS A 90 23.93 1.99 -19.55
C CYS A 90 23.32 2.49 -20.85
N ALA A 91 23.45 1.69 -21.89
CA ALA A 91 22.84 1.94 -23.18
C ALA A 91 21.54 1.14 -23.35
N TYR A 92 20.53 1.80 -23.90
CA TYR A 92 19.24 1.22 -24.25
C TYR A 92 18.97 1.41 -25.73
N PRO A 93 18.38 0.42 -26.41
CA PRO A 93 17.84 0.68 -27.75
C PRO A 93 16.69 1.68 -27.64
N SER A 94 16.55 2.59 -28.61
CA SER A 94 15.42 3.51 -28.64
C SER A 94 14.11 2.81 -28.98
N CYS A 95 12.97 3.39 -28.54
CA CYS A 95 11.64 2.86 -28.88
C CYS A 95 11.43 2.81 -30.41
N VAL A 96 11.98 3.76 -31.15
CA VAL A 96 11.91 3.81 -32.63
C VAL A 96 12.64 2.59 -33.19
N HIS A 97 13.89 2.37 -32.80
CA HIS A 97 14.67 1.20 -33.27
C HIS A 97 13.99 -0.13 -32.89
N LEU A 98 13.51 -0.26 -31.64
CA LEU A 98 12.80 -1.46 -31.19
C LEU A 98 11.53 -1.72 -32.00
N SER A 99 10.79 -0.69 -32.36
CA SER A 99 9.58 -0.84 -33.19
C SER A 99 9.83 -1.41 -34.57
N GLU A 100 11.06 -1.23 -35.09
CA GLU A 100 11.51 -1.74 -36.39
C GLU A 100 11.99 -3.19 -36.31
N VAL A 101 12.65 -3.59 -35.21
CA VAL A 101 13.39 -4.87 -35.14
C VAL A 101 12.67 -5.93 -34.30
N VAL A 102 11.75 -5.55 -33.42
CA VAL A 102 11.02 -6.48 -32.55
C VAL A 102 9.95 -7.22 -33.33
N ASP A 103 10.06 -8.55 -33.36
CA ASP A 103 8.98 -9.41 -33.84
C ASP A 103 7.85 -9.50 -32.83
N LYS A 104 6.83 -8.67 -33.02
CA LYS A 104 5.66 -8.58 -32.15
C LYS A 104 4.88 -9.88 -32.04
N SER A 105 5.00 -10.78 -33.04
CA SER A 105 4.28 -12.06 -33.03
C SER A 105 4.73 -12.98 -31.89
N LYS A 106 5.98 -12.84 -31.43
CA LYS A 106 6.53 -13.59 -30.29
C LYS A 106 5.87 -13.23 -28.94
N TYR A 107 5.16 -12.11 -28.87
CA TYR A 107 4.58 -11.57 -27.64
C TYR A 107 3.04 -11.45 -27.73
N HIS A 108 2.39 -12.14 -28.70
CA HIS A 108 0.95 -12.01 -28.95
C HIS A 108 0.08 -12.31 -27.73
N ASP A 109 0.55 -13.19 -26.84
CA ASP A 109 -0.11 -13.59 -25.60
C ASP A 109 0.51 -12.95 -24.33
N ARG A 110 1.52 -12.06 -24.49
CA ARG A 110 2.29 -11.41 -23.42
C ARG A 110 2.26 -9.89 -23.55
N PRO A 111 1.13 -9.24 -23.33
CA PRO A 111 0.94 -7.81 -23.61
C PRO A 111 1.91 -6.91 -22.81
N PHE A 112 2.20 -7.22 -21.56
CA PHE A 112 3.11 -6.43 -20.74
C PHE A 112 4.58 -6.65 -21.13
N THR A 113 4.95 -7.88 -21.48
CA THR A 113 6.27 -8.19 -22.02
C THR A 113 6.50 -7.47 -23.35
N LEU A 114 5.49 -7.40 -24.23
CA LEU A 114 5.56 -6.65 -25.48
C LEU A 114 5.86 -5.16 -25.24
N ARG A 115 5.21 -4.54 -24.28
CA ARG A 115 5.43 -3.12 -23.96
C ARG A 115 6.88 -2.86 -23.55
N LEU A 116 7.46 -3.73 -22.72
CA LEU A 116 8.87 -3.65 -22.37
C LEU A 116 9.77 -3.91 -23.56
N ALA A 117 9.47 -4.93 -24.39
CA ALA A 117 10.23 -5.20 -25.60
C ALA A 117 10.23 -4.02 -26.58
N LEU A 118 9.20 -3.19 -26.58
CA LEU A 118 9.09 -1.96 -27.37
C LEU A 118 9.71 -0.74 -26.68
N GLY A 119 10.34 -0.91 -25.52
CA GLY A 119 11.14 0.13 -24.87
C GLY A 119 10.40 0.95 -23.81
N GLU A 120 9.24 0.52 -23.36
CA GLU A 120 8.59 1.20 -22.23
C GLU A 120 9.40 1.03 -20.94
N PRO A 121 9.47 2.07 -20.06
CA PRO A 121 10.19 1.96 -18.79
C PRO A 121 9.69 0.83 -17.90
N GLN A 122 10.60 0.07 -17.29
CA GLN A 122 10.27 -1.08 -16.43
C GLN A 122 9.43 -0.71 -15.22
N LEU A 123 9.56 0.53 -14.74
CA LEU A 123 8.82 1.06 -13.58
C LEU A 123 7.57 1.86 -13.99
N SER A 124 7.17 1.86 -15.26
CA SER A 124 5.80 2.23 -15.64
C SER A 124 4.83 1.28 -14.93
N PHE A 125 3.71 1.78 -14.46
CA PHE A 125 2.71 0.97 -13.78
C PHE A 125 1.37 1.01 -14.51
N GLU A 126 0.60 -0.07 -14.31
CA GLU A 126 -0.80 -0.15 -14.69
C GLU A 126 -1.69 -0.25 -13.47
N SER A 127 -2.89 0.28 -13.60
CA SER A 127 -3.93 0.19 -12.57
C SER A 127 -5.00 -0.82 -12.99
N PHE A 128 -5.38 -1.67 -12.04
CA PHE A 128 -6.29 -2.79 -12.26
C PHE A 128 -7.46 -2.74 -11.29
N ASP A 129 -8.61 -3.23 -11.74
CA ASP A 129 -9.74 -3.48 -10.87
C ASP A 129 -9.34 -4.44 -9.73
N LEU A 130 -9.80 -4.15 -8.51
CA LEU A 130 -9.47 -4.94 -7.32
C LEU A 130 -9.85 -6.42 -7.46
N SER A 131 -10.82 -6.75 -8.32
CA SER A 131 -11.23 -8.13 -8.57
C SER A 131 -10.15 -8.99 -9.23
N VAL A 132 -9.07 -8.40 -9.76
CA VAL A 132 -7.93 -9.17 -10.28
C VAL A 132 -7.28 -10.04 -9.19
N LEU A 133 -7.37 -9.62 -7.93
CA LEU A 133 -6.81 -10.34 -6.78
C LEU A 133 -7.63 -11.57 -6.38
N GLU A 134 -8.89 -11.67 -6.83
CA GLU A 134 -9.81 -12.75 -6.45
C GLU A 134 -9.31 -14.14 -6.87
N SER A 135 -8.68 -14.23 -8.04
CA SER A 135 -8.11 -15.48 -8.57
C SER A 135 -7.02 -16.06 -7.67
N TYR A 136 -6.31 -15.22 -6.94
CA TYR A 136 -5.20 -15.62 -6.07
C TYR A 136 -5.64 -15.77 -4.61
N ARG A 137 -6.48 -14.87 -4.14
CA ARG A 137 -6.96 -14.86 -2.76
C ARG A 137 -7.84 -16.05 -2.41
N ASN A 138 -8.61 -16.53 -3.37
CA ASN A 138 -9.57 -17.64 -3.19
C ASN A 138 -8.97 -19.02 -3.50
N ASP A 139 -7.80 -19.10 -4.10
CA ASP A 139 -7.11 -20.35 -4.38
C ASP A 139 -6.08 -20.65 -3.29
N PRO A 140 -6.25 -21.72 -2.50
CA PRO A 140 -5.35 -22.05 -1.39
C PRO A 140 -3.94 -22.46 -1.83
N ARG A 141 -3.68 -22.66 -3.12
CA ARG A 141 -2.35 -22.93 -3.66
C ARG A 141 -1.46 -21.70 -3.66
N TYR A 142 -2.07 -20.48 -3.66
CA TYR A 142 -1.34 -19.23 -3.60
C TYR A 142 -1.24 -18.69 -2.18
N TYR A 143 -0.07 -18.20 -1.82
CA TYR A 143 0.00 -17.28 -0.71
C TYR A 143 -0.28 -15.86 -1.21
N TYR A 144 -1.10 -15.18 -0.48
CA TYR A 144 -1.48 -13.79 -0.73
C TYR A 144 -1.28 -13.01 0.56
N THR A 145 -0.42 -12.00 0.51
CA THR A 145 -0.23 -11.08 1.63
C THR A 145 -0.48 -9.66 1.16
N SER A 146 -1.14 -8.89 1.98
CA SER A 146 -1.35 -7.46 1.74
C SER A 146 -1.36 -6.72 3.06
N ASN A 147 -0.69 -5.59 3.08
CA ASN A 147 -0.89 -4.55 4.08
C ASN A 147 -1.69 -3.39 3.44
N ASP A 148 -1.76 -2.27 4.14
CA ASP A 148 -2.54 -1.13 3.67
C ASP A 148 -1.94 -0.42 2.44
N ILE A 149 -0.66 -0.65 2.11
CA ILE A 149 0.09 0.06 1.06
C ILE A 149 0.40 -0.86 -0.11
N SER A 150 0.73 -2.11 0.17
CA SER A 150 1.27 -3.05 -0.83
C SER A 150 0.94 -4.49 -0.48
N GLY A 151 1.24 -5.39 -1.38
CA GLY A 151 1.11 -6.82 -1.18
C GLY A 151 2.04 -7.61 -2.10
N MET A 152 1.98 -8.93 -1.97
CA MET A 152 2.68 -9.88 -2.81
C MET A 152 1.83 -11.13 -3.03
N ILE A 153 2.07 -11.81 -4.15
CA ILE A 153 1.38 -13.05 -4.52
C ILE A 153 2.44 -14.06 -4.95
N GLY A 154 2.34 -15.28 -4.49
CA GLY A 154 3.19 -16.36 -4.96
C GLY A 154 2.54 -17.73 -4.74
N VAL A 155 3.15 -18.76 -5.26
CA VAL A 155 2.76 -20.14 -5.02
C VAL A 155 3.44 -20.63 -3.74
N HIS A 156 2.71 -21.35 -2.88
CA HIS A 156 3.33 -21.98 -1.72
C HIS A 156 4.38 -23.01 -2.13
N ASP A 157 5.52 -23.06 -1.45
CA ASP A 157 6.68 -23.91 -1.77
C ASP A 157 6.30 -25.38 -1.95
N GLN A 158 5.40 -25.89 -1.11
CA GLN A 158 4.91 -27.27 -1.20
C GLN A 158 4.29 -27.62 -2.56
N TYR A 159 3.59 -26.68 -3.20
CA TYR A 159 2.98 -26.89 -4.51
C TYR A 159 3.96 -26.60 -5.65
N PHE A 160 4.93 -25.73 -5.42
CA PHE A 160 5.97 -25.46 -6.37
C PHE A 160 6.92 -26.67 -6.53
N GLU A 161 7.34 -27.27 -5.42
CA GLU A 161 8.25 -28.42 -5.37
C GLU A 161 7.59 -29.71 -5.84
N SER A 162 6.28 -29.89 -5.59
CA SER A 162 5.55 -31.10 -6.02
C SER A 162 5.37 -31.23 -7.53
N GLY A 163 5.49 -30.13 -8.28
CA GLY A 163 5.19 -30.10 -9.71
C GLY A 163 3.70 -30.25 -10.04
N GLU A 164 2.83 -30.19 -9.05
CA GLU A 164 1.37 -30.28 -9.24
C GLU A 164 0.77 -29.04 -9.90
N ILE A 165 1.48 -27.91 -9.83
CA ILE A 165 1.04 -26.68 -10.47
C ILE A 165 1.68 -26.57 -11.85
N PRO A 166 0.89 -26.45 -12.94
CA PRO A 166 1.40 -26.17 -14.27
C PRO A 166 2.25 -24.88 -14.28
N LEU A 167 3.25 -24.81 -15.14
CA LEU A 167 4.07 -23.59 -15.28
C LEU A 167 3.22 -22.36 -15.57
N SER A 168 2.08 -22.53 -16.25
CA SER A 168 1.13 -21.46 -16.54
C SER A 168 0.54 -20.83 -15.27
N ASP A 169 0.40 -21.61 -14.19
CA ASP A 169 -0.21 -21.20 -12.93
C ASP A 169 0.83 -20.81 -11.86
N GLN A 170 2.12 -20.97 -12.18
CA GLN A 170 3.21 -20.53 -11.31
C GLN A 170 3.32 -19.01 -11.35
N VAL A 171 2.91 -18.35 -10.29
CA VAL A 171 2.92 -16.89 -10.15
C VAL A 171 3.88 -16.48 -9.05
N LEU A 172 4.72 -15.51 -9.36
CA LEU A 172 5.48 -14.76 -8.38
C LEU A 172 5.36 -13.28 -8.72
N LEU A 173 4.40 -12.60 -8.11
CA LEU A 173 4.29 -11.15 -8.13
C LEU A 173 4.96 -10.62 -6.86
N GLN A 174 6.21 -10.20 -6.98
CA GLN A 174 7.06 -9.80 -5.86
C GLN A 174 6.48 -8.63 -5.06
N THR A 175 5.80 -7.72 -5.75
CA THR A 175 5.10 -6.61 -5.10
C THR A 175 4.02 -6.05 -6.03
N PHE A 176 2.90 -5.67 -5.44
CA PHE A 176 1.92 -4.76 -6.01
C PHE A 176 1.64 -3.66 -5.00
N GLY A 177 1.20 -2.51 -5.47
CA GLY A 177 0.75 -1.41 -4.63
C GLY A 177 -0.70 -1.10 -4.88
N PHE A 178 -1.14 0.04 -4.35
CA PHE A 178 -2.46 0.58 -4.64
C PHE A 178 -2.34 1.93 -5.32
N SER A 179 -3.29 2.22 -6.19
CA SER A 179 -3.46 3.51 -6.86
C SER A 179 -4.88 4.01 -6.65
N TYR A 180 -5.06 5.30 -6.87
CA TYR A 180 -6.32 5.99 -6.61
C TYR A 180 -6.60 6.97 -7.73
N ASP A 181 -7.87 7.06 -8.14
CA ASP A 181 -8.36 8.12 -9.02
C ASP A 181 -8.65 9.42 -8.23
N SER A 182 -9.16 10.43 -8.91
CA SER A 182 -9.48 11.74 -8.31
C SER A 182 -10.58 11.67 -7.24
N GLU A 183 -11.41 10.63 -7.27
CA GLU A 183 -12.48 10.37 -6.29
C GLU A 183 -12.04 9.45 -5.14
N LEU A 184 -10.75 9.06 -5.10
CA LEU A 184 -10.17 8.10 -4.17
C LEU A 184 -10.78 6.69 -4.30
N ASN A 185 -11.27 6.31 -5.47
CA ASN A 185 -11.55 4.92 -5.75
C ASN A 185 -10.24 4.15 -5.83
N ARG A 186 -10.18 3.02 -5.13
CA ARG A 186 -8.96 2.22 -4.99
C ARG A 186 -8.82 1.24 -6.14
N ALA A 187 -7.60 1.10 -6.65
CA ALA A 187 -7.20 0.13 -7.65
C ALA A 187 -5.90 -0.58 -7.25
N VAL A 188 -5.64 -1.75 -7.80
CA VAL A 188 -4.33 -2.41 -7.68
C VAL A 188 -3.39 -1.79 -8.70
N ALA A 189 -2.14 -1.52 -8.32
CA ALA A 189 -1.12 -1.01 -9.23
C ALA A 189 0.09 -1.93 -9.27
N VAL A 190 0.55 -2.27 -10.48
CA VAL A 190 1.71 -3.14 -10.67
C VAL A 190 2.63 -2.55 -11.74
N PHE A 191 3.95 -2.58 -11.46
CA PHE A 191 4.95 -2.16 -12.43
C PHE A 191 5.11 -3.18 -13.55
N LEU A 192 5.37 -2.71 -14.77
CA LEU A 192 5.51 -3.54 -15.97
C LEU A 192 6.54 -4.65 -15.80
N ARG A 193 7.66 -4.37 -15.11
CA ARG A 193 8.68 -5.39 -14.85
C ARG A 193 8.15 -6.62 -14.12
N TYR A 194 7.22 -6.45 -13.19
CA TYR A 194 6.62 -7.56 -12.44
C TYR A 194 5.50 -8.23 -13.22
N LEU A 195 4.75 -7.45 -14.01
CA LEU A 195 3.72 -7.99 -14.92
C LEU A 195 4.34 -8.84 -16.03
N SER A 196 5.51 -8.45 -16.55
CA SER A 196 6.20 -9.18 -17.60
C SER A 196 6.77 -10.53 -17.14
N ASP A 197 7.01 -10.70 -15.84
CA ASP A 197 7.45 -11.96 -15.24
C ASP A 197 6.31 -12.99 -15.09
N LEU A 198 5.04 -12.54 -15.22
CA LEU A 198 3.89 -13.44 -15.20
C LEU A 198 3.85 -14.35 -16.44
N SER A 199 3.26 -15.53 -16.30
CA SER A 199 2.98 -16.42 -17.45
C SER A 199 2.05 -15.73 -18.46
N PRO A 200 2.02 -16.17 -19.72
CA PRO A 200 1.12 -15.63 -20.73
C PRO A 200 -0.35 -15.59 -20.25
N GLN A 201 -0.81 -16.67 -19.62
CA GLN A 201 -2.17 -16.81 -19.12
C GLN A 201 -2.48 -15.74 -18.06
N HIS A 202 -1.57 -15.55 -17.10
CA HIS A 202 -1.75 -14.54 -16.05
C HIS A 202 -1.62 -13.12 -16.61
N GLN A 203 -0.74 -12.88 -17.59
CA GLN A 203 -0.72 -11.57 -18.27
C GLN A 203 -2.07 -11.25 -18.93
N GLN A 204 -2.78 -12.23 -19.52
CA GLN A 204 -4.09 -12.02 -20.10
C GLN A 204 -5.16 -11.73 -19.03
N ILE A 205 -5.13 -12.44 -17.89
CA ILE A 205 -6.04 -12.18 -16.75
C ILE A 205 -5.88 -10.73 -16.27
N TRP A 206 -4.65 -10.30 -16.06
CA TRP A 206 -4.37 -8.94 -15.62
C TRP A 206 -4.74 -7.91 -16.69
N ASN A 207 -4.42 -8.16 -17.96
CA ASN A 207 -4.73 -7.27 -19.08
C ASN A 207 -6.24 -7.02 -19.21
N ALA A 208 -7.06 -8.04 -18.97
CA ALA A 208 -8.53 -7.92 -19.01
C ALA A 208 -9.11 -7.06 -17.86
N LYS A 209 -8.31 -6.73 -16.86
CA LYS A 209 -8.72 -5.95 -15.68
C LYS A 209 -8.10 -4.56 -15.61
N ILE A 210 -7.42 -4.12 -16.67
CA ILE A 210 -6.85 -2.77 -16.75
C ILE A 210 -7.97 -1.74 -16.64
N LEU A 211 -7.77 -0.77 -15.75
CA LEU A 211 -8.64 0.39 -15.61
C LEU A 211 -8.13 1.54 -16.49
N GLN A 212 -9.07 2.24 -17.12
CA GLN A 212 -8.76 3.46 -17.86
C GLN A 212 -8.95 4.67 -16.94
N GLY A 213 -8.07 5.66 -17.04
CA GLY A 213 -8.17 6.89 -16.26
C GLY A 213 -6.85 7.35 -15.65
N ASP A 214 -6.89 8.48 -14.97
CA ASP A 214 -5.72 9.05 -14.26
C ASP A 214 -5.66 8.49 -12.82
N TYR A 215 -4.97 7.35 -12.68
CA TYR A 215 -4.70 6.74 -11.39
C TYR A 215 -3.30 7.12 -10.91
N LYS A 216 -3.19 7.50 -9.64
CA LYS A 216 -1.91 7.85 -8.99
C LYS A 216 -1.53 6.80 -7.96
N LEU A 217 -0.29 6.36 -8.00
CA LEU A 217 0.26 5.45 -6.99
C LEU A 217 0.20 6.07 -5.59
N HIS A 218 -0.08 5.23 -4.59
CA HIS A 218 0.04 5.65 -3.20
C HIS A 218 1.46 6.19 -2.93
N PRO A 219 1.60 7.40 -2.37
CA PRO A 219 2.93 8.02 -2.19
C PRO A 219 3.90 7.16 -1.37
N ASP A 220 3.41 6.47 -0.34
CA ASP A 220 4.24 5.65 0.54
C ASP A 220 4.56 4.26 -0.06
N TYR A 221 4.00 3.93 -1.23
CA TYR A 221 4.47 2.83 -2.07
C TYR A 221 5.43 3.33 -3.15
N PHE A 222 5.11 4.47 -3.79
CA PHE A 222 5.94 5.05 -4.85
C PHE A 222 7.34 5.44 -4.37
N ARG A 223 7.42 6.18 -3.25
CA ARG A 223 8.70 6.73 -2.75
C ARG A 223 9.72 5.65 -2.39
N PRO A 224 9.43 4.63 -1.56
CA PRO A 224 10.37 3.58 -1.26
C PRO A 224 10.75 2.75 -2.49
N THR A 225 9.78 2.46 -3.37
CA THR A 225 9.98 1.55 -4.50
C THR A 225 10.76 2.21 -5.63
N ILE A 226 10.49 3.49 -5.92
CA ILE A 226 11.09 4.22 -7.05
C ILE A 226 12.27 5.09 -6.61
N LEU A 227 12.11 5.83 -5.50
CA LEU A 227 13.06 6.85 -5.07
C LEU A 227 14.00 6.38 -3.96
N ALA A 228 13.78 5.18 -3.40
CA ALA A 228 14.45 4.68 -2.20
C ALA A 228 14.36 5.68 -1.02
N GLU A 229 13.25 6.41 -0.93
CA GLU A 229 12.92 7.32 0.16
C GLU A 229 11.88 6.67 1.06
N PHE A 230 12.19 6.55 2.35
CA PHE A 230 11.28 5.94 3.33
C PHE A 230 10.60 7.03 4.15
N PRO A 231 9.33 7.39 3.83
CA PRO A 231 8.62 8.42 4.57
C PRO A 231 8.28 7.94 5.98
N GLU A 232 8.44 8.84 6.96
CA GLU A 232 7.98 8.62 8.33
C GLU A 232 6.47 8.90 8.40
N ARG A 233 5.67 7.94 7.97
CA ARG A 233 4.22 7.98 8.05
C ARG A 233 3.69 6.64 8.52
N VAL A 234 2.51 6.66 9.15
CA VAL A 234 1.80 5.44 9.57
C VAL A 234 0.39 5.39 9.00
N SER A 235 -0.16 4.20 8.86
CA SER A 235 -1.56 4.05 8.51
C SER A 235 -2.47 4.52 9.66
N ILE A 236 -3.69 4.94 9.34
CA ILE A 236 -4.65 5.30 10.37
C ILE A 236 -4.98 4.12 11.29
N PHE A 237 -4.87 2.89 10.81
CA PHE A 237 -5.10 1.68 11.61
C PHE A 237 -3.97 1.43 12.60
N ASP A 238 -2.72 1.69 12.19
CA ASP A 238 -1.56 1.60 13.10
C ASP A 238 -1.57 2.76 14.09
N ALA A 239 -1.91 3.97 13.63
CA ALA A 239 -2.09 5.13 14.50
C ALA A 239 -3.18 4.90 15.55
N PHE A 240 -4.27 4.23 15.18
CA PHE A 240 -5.33 3.85 16.12
C PHE A 240 -4.79 2.91 17.21
N GLY A 241 -4.01 1.89 16.86
CA GLY A 241 -3.38 1.00 17.83
C GLY A 241 -2.38 1.72 18.74
N GLU A 242 -1.59 2.65 18.20
CA GLU A 242 -0.66 3.49 18.98
C GLU A 242 -1.42 4.38 19.99
N GLU A 243 -2.55 4.98 19.62
CA GLU A 243 -3.36 5.74 20.55
C GLU A 243 -3.86 4.88 21.73
N LEU A 244 -4.35 3.66 21.48
CA LEU A 244 -4.78 2.73 22.54
C LEU A 244 -3.61 2.41 23.50
N HIS A 245 -2.42 2.15 22.93
CA HIS A 245 -1.23 1.88 23.73
C HIS A 245 -0.87 3.06 24.62
N HIS A 246 -0.78 4.26 24.04
CA HIS A 246 -0.40 5.45 24.82
C HIS A 246 -1.41 5.79 25.92
N ILE A 247 -2.72 5.58 25.67
CA ILE A 247 -3.75 5.70 26.70
C ILE A 247 -3.47 4.74 27.85
N ASN A 248 -3.17 3.46 27.55
CA ASN A 248 -2.88 2.47 28.58
C ASN A 248 -1.59 2.79 29.35
N GLU A 249 -0.54 3.27 28.69
CA GLU A 249 0.68 3.73 29.38
C GLU A 249 0.39 4.93 30.30
N MET A 250 -0.47 5.87 29.88
CA MET A 250 -0.90 6.98 30.71
C MET A 250 -1.74 6.50 31.90
N CYS A 251 -2.59 5.48 31.74
CA CYS A 251 -3.31 4.86 32.86
C CYS A 251 -2.35 4.31 33.92
N LYS A 252 -1.25 3.69 33.53
CA LYS A 252 -0.23 3.20 34.47
C LYS A 252 0.40 4.35 35.26
N LEU A 253 0.69 5.48 34.61
CA LEU A 253 1.28 6.66 35.26
C LEU A 253 0.35 7.28 36.31
N ILE A 254 -0.96 7.22 36.10
CA ILE A 254 -1.96 7.67 37.08
C ILE A 254 -2.42 6.56 38.05
N HIS A 255 -1.68 5.44 38.10
CA HIS A 255 -1.92 4.30 38.97
C HIS A 255 -3.31 3.65 38.80
N ARG A 256 -3.82 3.61 37.55
CA ARG A 256 -5.09 2.96 37.22
C ARG A 256 -4.91 1.70 36.38
N PRO A 257 -5.85 0.75 36.41
CA PRO A 257 -5.92 -0.32 35.41
C PRO A 257 -5.93 0.23 33.98
N PRO A 258 -5.48 -0.55 32.97
CA PRO A 258 -5.55 -0.11 31.58
C PRO A 258 -7.01 0.15 31.18
N LEU A 259 -7.25 1.24 30.44
CA LEU A 259 -8.57 1.57 29.90
C LEU A 259 -9.01 0.58 28.81
N PHE A 260 -8.06 0.12 27.99
CA PHE A 260 -8.30 -0.86 26.94
C PHE A 260 -7.62 -2.18 27.25
N ARG A 261 -8.32 -3.30 27.09
CA ARG A 261 -7.80 -4.65 27.33
C ARG A 261 -6.74 -5.08 26.30
N ASN A 262 -6.87 -4.62 25.07
CA ASN A 262 -5.99 -4.94 23.93
C ASN A 262 -5.54 -3.67 23.23
N GLU A 263 -4.28 -3.63 22.79
CA GLU A 263 -3.66 -2.44 22.20
C GLU A 263 -3.61 -2.46 20.65
N LEU A 264 -3.86 -3.59 20.02
CA LEU A 264 -3.89 -3.78 18.56
C LEU A 264 -2.58 -3.36 17.84
N ARG A 265 -1.43 -3.53 18.51
CA ARG A 265 -0.12 -3.20 17.93
C ARG A 265 0.55 -4.44 17.32
N GLU A 266 1.37 -4.20 16.29
CA GLU A 266 2.24 -5.21 15.68
C GLU A 266 1.50 -6.53 15.38
N ASN A 267 2.03 -7.65 15.89
CA ASN A 267 1.46 -8.99 15.68
C ASN A 267 0.09 -9.23 16.34
N LYS A 268 -0.40 -8.29 17.16
CA LYS A 268 -1.71 -8.36 17.82
C LYS A 268 -2.82 -7.69 17.01
N LYS A 269 -2.49 -7.00 15.92
CA LYS A 269 -3.49 -6.40 15.02
C LYS A 269 -4.14 -7.51 14.18
N PRO A 270 -5.49 -7.65 14.21
CA PRO A 270 -6.18 -8.61 13.34
C PRO A 270 -5.92 -8.28 11.87
N ARG A 271 -5.72 -9.30 11.02
CA ARG A 271 -5.45 -9.11 9.58
C ARG A 271 -6.55 -8.33 8.85
N GLY A 272 -7.80 -8.45 9.29
CA GLY A 272 -8.93 -7.69 8.73
C GLY A 272 -9.06 -6.26 9.26
N PHE A 273 -8.19 -5.82 10.19
CA PHE A 273 -8.18 -4.45 10.69
C PHE A 273 -7.21 -3.59 9.87
N GLY A 274 -7.64 -3.29 8.65
CA GLY A 274 -6.92 -2.54 7.63
C GLY A 274 -7.87 -2.10 6.53
N PHE A 275 -7.37 -1.44 5.47
CA PHE A 275 -8.22 -1.01 4.36
C PHE A 275 -8.83 -2.18 3.61
N LEU A 276 -10.11 -2.04 3.23
CA LEU A 276 -10.81 -3.04 2.42
C LEU A 276 -10.10 -3.26 1.09
N ILE A 277 -9.86 -4.53 0.77
CA ILE A 277 -9.37 -4.95 -0.54
C ILE A 277 -10.55 -5.31 -1.43
N ARG A 278 -11.58 -5.90 -0.85
CA ARG A 278 -12.87 -6.15 -1.50
C ARG A 278 -13.90 -5.16 -1.00
N PRO A 279 -14.36 -4.21 -1.81
CA PRO A 279 -15.42 -3.29 -1.40
C PRO A 279 -16.78 -4.01 -1.42
N THR A 280 -16.95 -5.01 -0.55
CA THR A 280 -18.21 -5.74 -0.41
C THR A 280 -18.90 -5.42 0.90
N LEU A 281 -20.24 -5.55 0.93
CA LEU A 281 -21.03 -5.38 2.14
C LEU A 281 -20.51 -6.29 3.27
N LYS A 282 -20.17 -7.53 2.94
CA LYS A 282 -19.66 -8.49 3.94
C LYS A 282 -18.37 -8.01 4.58
N GLU A 283 -17.35 -7.62 3.78
CA GLU A 283 -16.09 -7.16 4.34
C GLU A 283 -16.21 -5.84 5.10
N TYR A 284 -17.11 -4.96 4.66
CA TYR A 284 -17.44 -3.76 5.43
C TYR A 284 -18.06 -4.10 6.79
N ASN A 285 -19.01 -5.03 6.85
CA ASN A 285 -19.61 -5.48 8.09
C ASN A 285 -18.59 -6.20 9.00
N ASP A 286 -17.71 -7.01 8.45
CA ASP A 286 -16.61 -7.66 9.19
C ASP A 286 -15.67 -6.60 9.80
N PHE A 287 -15.33 -5.55 9.04
CA PHE A 287 -14.57 -4.40 9.54
C PHE A 287 -15.30 -3.67 10.68
N VAL A 288 -16.58 -3.34 10.51
CA VAL A 288 -17.37 -2.67 11.56
C VAL A 288 -17.41 -3.51 12.84
N HIS A 289 -17.53 -4.84 12.70
CA HIS A 289 -17.49 -5.74 13.84
C HIS A 289 -16.13 -5.71 14.56
N LEU A 290 -15.02 -5.71 13.83
CA LEU A 290 -13.67 -5.58 14.41
C LEU A 290 -13.48 -4.22 15.08
N LEU A 291 -13.98 -3.15 14.47
CA LEU A 291 -13.88 -1.80 15.03
C LEU A 291 -14.71 -1.66 16.33
N ASP A 292 -15.93 -2.23 16.39
CA ASP A 292 -16.70 -2.27 17.62
C ASP A 292 -15.98 -3.07 18.71
N LYS A 293 -15.38 -4.21 18.36
CA LYS A 293 -14.55 -4.97 19.31
C LYS A 293 -13.32 -4.20 19.78
N ALA A 294 -12.71 -3.41 18.92
CA ALA A 294 -11.54 -2.60 19.26
C ALA A 294 -11.88 -1.43 20.19
N ILE A 295 -13.11 -0.97 20.18
CA ILE A 295 -13.62 0.15 21.00
C ILE A 295 -14.46 -0.39 22.14
N SER A 296 -15.72 -0.69 21.89
CA SER A 296 -16.72 -0.89 22.95
C SER A 296 -16.50 -2.18 23.76
N GLU A 297 -16.10 -3.27 23.13
CA GLU A 297 -15.78 -4.53 23.83
C GLU A 297 -14.38 -4.52 24.46
N ASN A 298 -13.52 -3.61 24.00
CA ASN A 298 -12.15 -3.44 24.48
C ASN A 298 -12.06 -2.59 25.76
N ILE A 299 -13.06 -1.75 26.03
CA ILE A 299 -13.09 -0.93 27.25
C ILE A 299 -13.11 -1.86 28.48
N ASN A 300 -12.16 -1.63 29.39
CA ASN A 300 -12.01 -2.36 30.63
C ASN A 300 -12.84 -1.71 31.76
N ARG A 301 -13.84 -2.42 32.26
CA ARG A 301 -14.69 -1.94 33.36
C ARG A 301 -13.91 -1.70 34.66
N GLU A 302 -12.82 -2.43 34.87
CA GLU A 302 -12.00 -2.29 36.08
C GLU A 302 -11.40 -0.87 36.21
N PHE A 303 -11.19 -0.18 35.09
CA PHE A 303 -10.70 1.20 35.08
C PHE A 303 -11.65 2.15 35.82
N PHE A 304 -12.96 1.89 35.79
CA PHE A 304 -14.01 2.76 36.31
C PHE A 304 -14.49 2.37 37.71
N LEU A 305 -13.91 1.32 38.33
CA LEU A 305 -14.31 0.91 39.67
C LEU A 305 -14.18 2.06 40.66
N ASN A 306 -15.23 2.31 41.44
CA ASN A 306 -15.37 3.36 42.41
C ASN A 306 -15.59 4.78 41.86
N ASP A 307 -15.62 4.99 40.57
CA ASP A 307 -15.87 6.29 39.95
C ASP A 307 -17.30 6.43 39.42
N VAL A 308 -17.89 5.32 38.91
CA VAL A 308 -19.19 5.29 38.24
C VAL A 308 -19.95 4.02 38.65
N ASP A 309 -21.24 4.16 38.84
CA ASP A 309 -22.15 3.03 39.01
C ASP A 309 -22.29 2.30 37.66
N PHE A 310 -22.36 0.97 37.73
CA PHE A 310 -22.45 0.12 36.49
C PHE A 310 -23.89 -0.30 36.20
N GLU A 311 -24.84 0.07 37.04
CA GLU A 311 -26.24 -0.27 36.94
C GLU A 311 -27.13 0.85 37.38
N TYR A 312 -28.37 0.83 36.94
CA TYR A 312 -29.41 1.76 37.39
C TYR A 312 -30.75 1.03 37.50
N ASP A 313 -31.57 1.51 38.45
CA ASP A 313 -32.89 1.00 38.73
C ASP A 313 -33.93 1.71 37.87
N GLU A 314 -34.74 0.94 37.14
CA GLU A 314 -35.93 1.42 36.45
C GLU A 314 -37.19 0.93 37.19
N VAL A 315 -37.99 1.87 37.69
CA VAL A 315 -39.30 1.53 38.30
C VAL A 315 -40.34 1.45 37.19
N ARG A 316 -40.85 0.26 36.90
CA ARG A 316 -41.91 0.04 35.90
C ARG A 316 -43.25 0.57 36.42
N SER A 317 -44.20 0.75 35.49
CA SER A 317 -45.56 1.22 35.81
C SER A 317 -46.33 0.28 36.75
N ASP A 318 -45.92 -1.00 36.84
CA ASP A 318 -46.45 -2.01 37.75
C ASP A 318 -45.79 -1.99 39.16
N GLY A 319 -44.89 -1.03 39.41
CA GLY A 319 -44.15 -0.86 40.66
C GLY A 319 -42.96 -1.80 40.85
N LYS A 320 -42.64 -2.63 39.88
CA LYS A 320 -41.45 -3.51 39.91
C LYS A 320 -40.20 -2.71 39.56
N VAL A 321 -39.13 -2.95 40.31
CA VAL A 321 -37.79 -2.44 40.00
C VAL A 321 -37.08 -3.42 39.09
N VAL A 322 -36.56 -2.91 37.98
CA VAL A 322 -35.71 -3.66 37.09
C VAL A 322 -34.34 -3.04 37.05
N VAL A 323 -33.33 -3.83 37.42
CA VAL A 323 -31.92 -3.38 37.40
C VAL A 323 -31.39 -3.53 35.97
N HIS A 324 -30.92 -2.46 35.38
CA HIS A 324 -30.31 -2.39 34.09
C HIS A 324 -28.80 -2.19 34.22
N GLN A 325 -28.01 -2.97 33.41
CA GLN A 325 -26.58 -2.79 33.36
C GLN A 325 -26.19 -1.78 32.29
N PHE A 326 -25.30 -0.85 32.62
CA PHE A 326 -24.71 0.06 31.64
C PHE A 326 -23.80 -0.68 30.69
N GLY A 327 -23.87 -0.30 29.39
CA GLY A 327 -22.89 -0.68 28.40
C GLY A 327 -21.57 0.08 28.60
N THR A 328 -20.47 -0.47 28.09
CA THR A 328 -19.12 0.09 28.27
C THR A 328 -18.98 1.54 27.75
N ILE A 329 -19.63 1.88 26.63
CA ILE A 329 -19.65 3.25 26.11
C ILE A 329 -20.42 4.19 27.04
N GLN A 330 -21.49 3.72 27.67
CA GLN A 330 -22.26 4.51 28.62
C GLN A 330 -21.47 4.73 29.92
N ILE A 331 -20.75 3.73 30.40
CA ILE A 331 -19.86 3.86 31.57
C ILE A 331 -18.77 4.89 31.27
N LEU A 332 -18.16 4.86 30.09
CA LEU A 332 -17.17 5.86 29.68
C LEU A 332 -17.77 7.27 29.60
N ASP A 333 -18.99 7.42 29.07
CA ASP A 333 -19.71 8.72 28.99
C ASP A 333 -19.98 9.30 30.38
N GLU A 334 -20.51 8.48 31.29
CA GLU A 334 -20.79 8.92 32.68
C GLU A 334 -19.51 9.27 33.45
N TRP A 335 -18.43 8.48 33.25
CA TRP A 335 -17.13 8.78 33.84
C TRP A 335 -16.57 10.12 33.32
N LEU A 336 -16.64 10.39 32.01
CA LEU A 336 -16.18 11.66 31.42
C LEU A 336 -17.03 12.86 31.90
N LYS A 337 -18.31 12.65 32.18
CA LYS A 337 -19.18 13.71 32.72
C LYS A 337 -18.85 14.05 34.18
N SER A 338 -18.53 13.03 34.99
CA SER A 338 -18.25 13.20 36.40
C SER A 338 -16.84 13.67 36.72
N THR A 339 -15.85 13.26 35.89
CA THR A 339 -14.44 13.43 36.23
C THR A 339 -13.78 14.56 35.43
N PHE A 340 -14.28 14.88 34.22
CA PHE A 340 -13.64 15.85 33.36
C PHE A 340 -14.49 17.06 33.03
N ILE A 341 -14.00 18.22 33.40
CA ILE A 341 -14.63 19.52 33.09
C ILE A 341 -13.93 20.10 31.85
N ALA A 342 -14.63 20.19 30.75
CA ALA A 342 -14.14 20.80 29.50
C ALA A 342 -14.91 22.12 29.23
N GLU A 343 -14.18 23.14 28.75
CA GLU A 343 -14.78 24.36 28.21
C GLU A 343 -15.63 24.08 26.96
N ASP A 344 -15.12 23.21 26.08
CA ASP A 344 -15.84 22.71 24.91
C ASP A 344 -16.01 21.18 24.99
N ARG A 345 -17.25 20.75 25.14
CA ARG A 345 -17.58 19.32 25.21
C ARG A 345 -17.89 18.68 23.87
N ARG A 346 -17.98 19.47 22.79
CA ARG A 346 -18.29 18.92 21.43
C ARG A 346 -17.40 17.77 21.01
N PRO A 347 -16.05 17.80 21.16
CA PRO A 347 -15.21 16.66 20.79
C PRO A 347 -15.55 15.37 21.55
N ILE A 348 -15.94 15.48 22.83
CA ILE A 348 -16.34 14.33 23.66
C ILE A 348 -17.70 13.80 23.20
N GLU A 349 -18.64 14.66 22.91
CA GLU A 349 -19.98 14.30 22.44
C GLU A 349 -19.93 13.62 21.08
N GLU A 350 -19.11 14.14 20.14
CA GLU A 350 -18.86 13.54 18.82
C GLU A 350 -18.19 12.17 18.95
N MET A 351 -17.23 12.01 19.84
CA MET A 351 -16.59 10.72 20.14
C MET A 351 -17.62 9.71 20.62
N ILE A 352 -18.42 10.05 21.64
CA ILE A 352 -19.44 9.14 22.19
C ILE A 352 -20.50 8.81 21.12
N ALA A 353 -20.93 9.78 20.32
CA ALA A 353 -21.86 9.57 19.23
C ALA A 353 -21.29 8.59 18.19
N THR A 354 -20.02 8.76 17.82
CA THR A 354 -19.31 7.87 16.88
C THR A 354 -19.23 6.44 17.43
N PHE A 355 -18.88 6.26 18.69
CA PHE A 355 -18.80 4.92 19.31
C PHE A 355 -20.18 4.24 19.37
N LYS A 356 -21.24 5.00 19.70
CA LYS A 356 -22.63 4.51 19.67
C LYS A 356 -23.05 4.12 18.22
N GLU A 357 -22.69 4.92 17.23
CA GLU A 357 -22.96 4.61 15.81
C GLU A 357 -22.28 3.31 15.35
N ILE A 358 -20.99 3.13 15.68
CA ILE A 358 -20.25 1.89 15.36
C ILE A 358 -20.98 0.68 15.97
N ARG A 359 -21.41 0.79 17.21
CA ARG A 359 -22.19 -0.25 17.88
C ARG A 359 -23.51 -0.56 17.18
N GLN A 360 -24.22 0.46 16.72
CA GLN A 360 -25.47 0.30 15.97
C GLN A 360 -25.23 -0.34 14.59
N LEU A 361 -24.18 0.09 13.88
CA LEU A 361 -23.81 -0.49 12.57
C LEU A 361 -23.50 -1.98 12.70
N ARG A 362 -22.81 -2.41 13.77
CA ARG A 362 -22.56 -3.83 14.04
C ARG A 362 -23.85 -4.65 14.22
N GLN A 363 -24.89 -4.06 14.83
CA GLN A 363 -26.12 -4.78 15.14
C GLN A 363 -27.02 -5.00 13.92
N ARG A 364 -26.94 -4.13 12.90
CA ARG A 364 -27.80 -4.18 11.69
C ARG A 364 -27.73 -5.50 10.93
N PRO A 365 -26.53 -6.07 10.61
CA PRO A 365 -26.44 -7.29 9.84
C PRO A 365 -27.07 -8.52 10.53
N ALA A 366 -27.19 -8.51 11.86
CA ALA A 366 -27.77 -9.63 12.60
C ALA A 366 -29.28 -9.80 12.38
N HIS A 367 -29.93 -8.80 11.77
CA HIS A 367 -31.38 -8.75 11.57
C HIS A 367 -31.78 -8.61 10.09
N ALA A 368 -30.81 -8.55 9.16
CA ALA A 368 -31.06 -8.38 7.74
C ALA A 368 -30.51 -9.59 6.96
N ILE A 369 -31.30 -10.07 5.98
CA ILE A 369 -30.84 -11.06 5.00
C ILE A 369 -30.53 -10.24 3.72
N ASP A 370 -29.29 -9.76 3.65
CA ASP A 370 -28.82 -8.96 2.52
C ASP A 370 -27.85 -9.77 1.66
N ASP A 371 -27.96 -9.61 0.34
CA ASP A 371 -26.97 -10.15 -0.58
C ASP A 371 -25.63 -9.42 -0.42
N ASN A 372 -24.52 -10.15 -0.65
CA ASN A 372 -23.21 -9.55 -0.62
C ASN A 372 -22.97 -8.71 -1.87
N VAL A 373 -23.16 -7.40 -1.74
CA VAL A 373 -23.02 -6.41 -2.83
C VAL A 373 -21.60 -5.92 -2.92
N PHE A 374 -21.06 -5.84 -4.14
CA PHE A 374 -19.77 -5.20 -4.44
C PHE A 374 -20.04 -3.73 -4.84
N ASP A 375 -19.49 -2.77 -4.07
CA ASP A 375 -19.69 -1.35 -4.33
C ASP A 375 -18.55 -0.53 -3.68
N GLN A 376 -17.88 0.31 -4.46
CA GLN A 376 -16.78 1.19 -3.99
C GLN A 376 -17.19 2.12 -2.83
N LYS A 377 -18.48 2.38 -2.64
CA LYS A 377 -18.98 3.17 -1.49
C LYS A 377 -18.50 2.61 -0.14
N TYR A 378 -18.29 1.29 -0.03
CA TYR A 378 -17.85 0.66 1.21
C TYR A 378 -16.43 1.06 1.60
N ILE A 379 -15.54 1.33 0.64
CA ILE A 379 -14.21 1.91 0.90
C ILE A 379 -14.36 3.32 1.47
N LYS A 380 -15.21 4.15 0.87
CA LYS A 380 -15.45 5.52 1.35
C LYS A 380 -16.06 5.53 2.76
N GLN A 381 -17.07 4.68 2.98
CA GLN A 381 -17.71 4.53 4.30
C GLN A 381 -16.72 4.02 5.36
N GLN A 382 -15.88 3.04 5.04
CA GLN A 382 -14.82 2.58 5.94
C GLN A 382 -13.86 3.70 6.30
N ARG A 383 -13.40 4.45 5.30
CA ARG A 383 -12.46 5.55 5.49
C ARG A 383 -13.04 6.62 6.42
N GLU A 384 -14.26 7.05 6.18
CA GLU A 384 -14.95 8.04 7.02
C GLU A 384 -15.13 7.54 8.45
N LEU A 385 -15.52 6.28 8.61
CA LEU A 385 -15.76 5.69 9.92
C LEU A 385 -14.48 5.52 10.73
N ILE A 386 -13.38 5.04 10.12
CA ILE A 386 -12.10 4.90 10.83
C ILE A 386 -11.48 6.26 11.19
N ILE A 387 -11.63 7.28 10.36
CA ILE A 387 -11.17 8.65 10.67
C ILE A 387 -11.90 9.17 11.92
N ARG A 388 -13.22 9.04 11.99
CA ARG A 388 -14.01 9.46 13.15
C ARG A 388 -13.68 8.64 14.40
N ALA A 389 -13.49 7.33 14.25
CA ALA A 389 -13.11 6.44 15.34
C ALA A 389 -11.72 6.79 15.90
N TYR A 390 -10.74 7.00 15.02
CA TYR A 390 -9.40 7.46 15.39
C TYR A 390 -9.44 8.80 16.11
N SER A 391 -10.19 9.76 15.58
CA SER A 391 -10.38 11.08 16.23
C SER A 391 -10.96 10.93 17.63
N GLY A 392 -11.93 10.03 17.81
CA GLY A 392 -12.51 9.73 19.11
C GLY A 392 -11.50 9.17 20.11
N VAL A 393 -10.72 8.16 19.70
CA VAL A 393 -9.67 7.58 20.58
C VAL A 393 -8.60 8.62 20.90
N ARG A 394 -8.21 9.45 19.92
CA ARG A 394 -7.28 10.56 20.14
C ARG A 394 -7.82 11.57 21.18
N VAL A 395 -9.12 11.86 21.20
CA VAL A 395 -9.73 12.72 22.22
C VAL A 395 -9.51 12.13 23.62
N ILE A 396 -9.67 10.82 23.79
CA ILE A 396 -9.39 10.16 25.07
C ILE A 396 -7.92 10.37 25.46
N ARG A 397 -6.96 10.16 24.57
CA ARG A 397 -5.54 10.40 24.86
C ARG A 397 -5.29 11.85 25.28
N LEU A 398 -5.86 12.83 24.58
CA LEU A 398 -5.73 14.25 24.91
C LEU A 398 -6.32 14.58 26.29
N ILE A 399 -7.39 13.90 26.71
CA ILE A 399 -7.94 14.02 28.06
C ILE A 399 -6.93 13.53 29.09
N PHE A 400 -6.29 12.38 28.86
CA PHE A 400 -5.28 11.83 29.76
C PHE A 400 -4.01 12.69 29.83
N GLU A 401 -3.63 13.40 28.76
CA GLU A 401 -2.50 14.35 28.78
C GLU A 401 -2.66 15.50 29.76
N ASN A 402 -3.87 15.78 30.25
CA ASN A 402 -4.11 16.83 31.26
C ASN A 402 -3.74 16.38 32.67
N TYR A 403 -3.51 15.11 32.95
CA TYR A 403 -3.10 14.66 34.28
C TYR A 403 -1.64 15.05 34.55
N PRO A 404 -1.33 15.65 35.72
CA PRO A 404 0.02 16.08 36.07
C PRO A 404 1.05 14.94 36.02
N GLU A 405 0.65 13.72 36.39
CA GLU A 405 1.49 12.52 36.44
C GLU A 405 1.92 12.06 35.04
N VAL A 406 1.16 12.41 34.02
CA VAL A 406 1.43 12.07 32.61
C VAL A 406 2.42 13.07 31.97
N LYS A 407 2.72 14.16 32.65
CA LYS A 407 3.62 15.20 32.19
C LYS A 407 5.04 14.63 31.94
N GLY A 408 5.44 14.56 30.68
CA GLY A 408 6.71 13.96 30.28
C GLY A 408 6.56 12.62 29.55
N HIS A 409 5.37 12.05 29.46
CA HIS A 409 5.11 10.91 28.58
C HIS A 409 5.35 11.29 27.12
N LYS A 410 6.17 10.52 26.42
CA LYS A 410 6.58 10.82 25.04
C LYS A 410 5.63 10.13 24.06
N ILE A 411 4.92 10.92 23.28
CA ILE A 411 4.15 10.47 22.13
C ILE A 411 5.05 10.57 20.89
N PRO A 412 5.08 9.58 19.99
CA PRO A 412 5.84 9.63 18.74
C PRO A 412 5.47 10.86 17.89
N ASP A 413 6.48 11.49 17.30
CA ASP A 413 6.26 12.71 16.49
C ASP A 413 5.32 12.47 15.31
N VAL A 414 5.32 11.27 14.75
CA VAL A 414 4.40 10.89 13.66
C VAL A 414 2.93 10.98 14.09
N ILE A 415 2.61 10.60 15.33
CA ILE A 415 1.25 10.69 15.89
C ILE A 415 0.91 12.15 16.25
N LYS A 416 1.84 12.88 16.88
CA LYS A 416 1.65 14.30 17.24
C LYS A 416 1.44 15.19 16.02
N SER A 417 2.28 15.00 14.99
CA SER A 417 2.26 15.83 13.79
C SER A 417 1.17 15.45 12.79
N GLY A 418 0.42 14.37 13.04
CA GLY A 418 -0.63 13.90 12.15
C GLY A 418 -0.08 13.40 10.81
N LYS A 419 1.14 12.89 10.77
CA LYS A 419 1.72 12.23 9.59
C LYS A 419 1.07 10.85 9.37
N ILE A 420 -0.25 10.85 9.21
CA ILE A 420 -1.10 9.67 9.13
C ILE A 420 -1.78 9.68 7.77
N TRP A 421 -1.70 8.56 7.06
CA TRP A 421 -2.44 8.42 5.81
C TRP A 421 -3.73 7.61 6.01
N THR A 422 -4.76 7.97 5.24
CA THR A 422 -6.16 7.52 5.45
C THR A 422 -6.75 6.82 4.22
N TYR A 423 -5.94 6.48 3.22
CA TYR A 423 -6.41 5.86 1.97
C TYR A 423 -5.38 4.91 1.38
#